data_b313b2784f2c466f1f1404fa5b8f94d0
#
_entry.id   b313b2784f2c466f1f1404fa5b8f94d0
#
_cell.length_a   1.000
_cell.length_b   1.000
_cell.length_c   1.000
_cell.angle_alpha   90.00
_cell.angle_beta   90.00
_cell.angle_gamma   90.00
#
_symmetry.space_group_name_H-M   'P 1'
#
loop_
_entity.id
_entity.type
_entity.pdbx_description
1 polymer ?
#
loop_
_entity_poly.entity_id
_entity_poly.type
_entity_poly.pdbx_seq_one_letter_code
_entity_poly.pdbx_strand_id
1 'polypeptide(L)'
;MPGEGRQTRGPGTRGSPAGSGKMPGVARPSRDADVLVVGGGPGGSTTATFLARGGLRVTLVEREAFPRFKVGESLIPTCMDICRRLGVLDRVLAHGFQMKYGATFHDQELGLSSTFDFKPGRPWPAFTLDVHRADFDQILLDHAVAQGVTRLQPATVEKVAFDADGVTARVSLGEAERELRARFLVDASGRDAFLAARQGQRKPRPGLGKVAIFAYFRGARRFPGREEGHVRIHIFPEGWFWYIPLARDETSVGCVLHQKVVKARRGSLQELFDDMVERCHAVRDNLQGSSLVTELYTTANFAYAVEPVVGDRFLCVGDAVAFVDPIFSPGVFLAMQSGELAAGAILRAFRADRFEARRFRAYERAVRRGTRPFERFIESFYDRAFLEVFLRPRNVLGMVPAVTGVLAGGSFGSLPKHLRLSLWGFFQVVRFTRWLNRRRGVVLESRLDW
;
A
#
# COMPACT_ATOMS: atom_id res chain seq x y z
N MET A 1 71.06 76.53 42.64
CA MET A 1 69.62 76.42 43.01
C MET A 1 68.97 75.59 41.96
N PRO A 2 68.33 74.45 42.32
CA PRO A 2 68.11 73.30 41.43
C PRO A 2 66.74 73.33 40.73
N GLY A 3 66.69 72.73 39.53
CA GLY A 3 65.47 72.53 38.75
C GLY A 3 65.23 71.08 38.61
N GLU A 4 64.05 70.65 39.08
CA GLU A 4 63.60 69.32 39.09
C GLU A 4 63.18 68.82 37.69
N GLY A 5 63.71 67.65 37.28
CA GLY A 5 63.32 66.97 36.06
C GLY A 5 62.05 66.16 36.23
N ARG A 6 61.07 66.48 35.41
CA ARG A 6 59.82 65.66 35.29
C ARG A 6 60.00 64.54 34.27
N GLN A 7 60.03 63.34 34.75
CA GLN A 7 59.92 62.15 33.90
C GLN A 7 58.48 61.96 33.35
N THR A 8 58.34 61.96 32.05
CA THR A 8 57.10 61.60 31.35
C THR A 8 57.05 60.09 31.18
N ARG A 9 56.01 59.45 31.77
CA ARG A 9 55.68 58.07 31.56
C ARG A 9 55.01 57.92 30.20
N GLY A 10 55.54 56.98 29.34
CA GLY A 10 54.94 56.59 28.07
C GLY A 10 53.73 55.68 28.29
N PRO A 11 52.76 55.62 27.34
CA PRO A 11 51.55 54.87 27.48
C PRO A 11 51.80 53.34 27.27
N GLY A 12 51.24 52.51 28.21
CA GLY A 12 51.33 51.06 28.19
C GLY A 12 50.55 50.45 27.01
N THR A 13 51.21 49.56 26.33
CA THR A 13 50.61 48.71 25.30
C THR A 13 49.62 47.77 25.94
N ARG A 14 48.33 47.89 25.64
CA ARG A 14 47.30 46.92 25.97
C ARG A 14 47.48 45.70 25.06
N GLY A 15 47.76 44.52 25.65
CA GLY A 15 47.77 43.25 24.96
C GLY A 15 46.36 42.93 24.41
N SER A 16 46.28 42.62 23.12
CA SER A 16 45.05 42.04 22.50
C SER A 16 44.79 40.66 23.07
N PRO A 17 43.52 40.29 23.37
CA PRO A 17 43.19 38.96 23.78
C PRO A 17 43.42 37.99 22.61
N ALA A 18 44.03 36.86 22.92
CA ALA A 18 44.30 35.75 22.00
C ALA A 18 43.06 35.35 21.22
N GLY A 19 43.20 35.21 19.91
CA GLY A 19 42.17 34.80 19.00
C GLY A 19 41.56 33.43 19.43
N SER A 20 40.24 33.39 19.55
CA SER A 20 39.47 32.17 19.70
C SER A 20 39.72 31.31 18.47
N GLY A 21 40.57 30.31 18.59
CA GLY A 21 40.76 29.28 17.57
C GLY A 21 39.42 28.64 17.27
N LYS A 22 38.85 28.92 16.10
CA LYS A 22 37.79 28.10 15.53
C LYS A 22 38.33 26.68 15.45
N MET A 23 37.74 25.76 16.24
CA MET A 23 38.00 24.33 16.05
C MET A 23 37.76 23.99 14.59
N PRO A 24 38.63 23.22 13.94
CA PRO A 24 38.38 22.76 12.58
C PRO A 24 37.07 21.97 12.57
N GLY A 25 36.10 22.42 11.76
CA GLY A 25 34.84 21.78 11.61
C GLY A 25 35.10 20.33 11.21
N VAL A 26 34.64 19.38 12.04
CA VAL A 26 34.65 17.95 11.69
C VAL A 26 33.98 17.83 10.34
N ALA A 27 34.76 17.43 9.32
CA ALA A 27 34.22 17.24 7.97
C ALA A 27 33.02 16.31 8.08
N ARG A 28 31.84 16.81 7.70
CA ARG A 28 30.63 15.97 7.70
C ARG A 28 30.91 14.79 6.76
N PRO A 29 30.70 13.53 7.21
CA PRO A 29 30.96 12.39 6.37
C PRO A 29 30.20 12.51 5.05
N SER A 30 30.83 12.15 3.94
CA SER A 30 30.19 12.18 2.61
C SER A 30 28.93 11.32 2.66
N ARG A 31 27.81 11.88 2.17
CA ARG A 31 26.53 11.16 2.14
C ARG A 31 26.35 10.52 0.79
N ASP A 32 25.97 9.22 0.77
CA ASP A 32 25.71 8.47 -0.45
C ASP A 32 24.41 8.96 -1.12
N ALA A 33 23.42 9.36 -0.31
CA ALA A 33 22.13 9.84 -0.79
C ALA A 33 21.56 10.94 0.14
N ASP A 34 20.57 11.67 -0.35
CA ASP A 34 19.71 12.51 0.49
C ASP A 34 18.64 11.65 1.18
N VAL A 35 18.03 10.73 0.43
CA VAL A 35 17.01 9.80 0.95
C VAL A 35 17.37 8.37 0.58
N LEU A 36 17.30 7.48 1.57
CA LEU A 36 17.34 6.04 1.41
C LEU A 36 15.91 5.48 1.43
N VAL A 37 15.53 4.73 0.39
CA VAL A 37 14.24 4.05 0.27
C VAL A 37 14.45 2.56 0.39
N VAL A 38 13.79 1.91 1.34
CA VAL A 38 13.86 0.47 1.58
C VAL A 38 12.64 -0.21 0.95
N GLY A 39 12.87 -0.95 -0.13
CA GLY A 39 11.85 -1.65 -0.91
C GLY A 39 11.52 -1.00 -2.24
N GLY A 40 11.56 -1.79 -3.32
CA GLY A 40 11.34 -1.38 -4.72
C GLY A 40 9.93 -1.65 -5.23
N GLY A 41 8.97 -2.01 -4.36
CA GLY A 41 7.58 -2.19 -4.73
C GLY A 41 6.88 -0.87 -5.11
N PRO A 42 5.55 -0.89 -5.41
CA PRO A 42 4.82 0.28 -5.89
C PRO A 42 4.95 1.52 -5.00
N GLY A 43 4.96 1.37 -3.66
CA GLY A 43 5.13 2.48 -2.73
C GLY A 43 6.52 3.11 -2.80
N GLY A 44 7.56 2.27 -2.78
CA GLY A 44 8.95 2.72 -2.82
C GLY A 44 9.32 3.35 -4.15
N SER A 45 8.99 2.70 -5.27
CA SER A 45 9.23 3.23 -6.62
C SER A 45 8.49 4.55 -6.85
N THR A 46 7.24 4.67 -6.38
CA THR A 46 6.47 5.93 -6.45
C THR A 46 7.15 7.03 -5.63
N THR A 47 7.51 6.74 -4.37
CA THR A 47 8.17 7.71 -3.49
C THR A 47 9.50 8.17 -4.08
N ALA A 48 10.34 7.23 -4.50
CA ALA A 48 11.66 7.50 -5.08
C ALA A 48 11.57 8.36 -6.33
N THR A 49 10.62 8.05 -7.24
CA THR A 49 10.38 8.83 -8.46
C THR A 49 10.04 10.29 -8.15
N PHE A 50 9.07 10.54 -7.25
CA PHE A 50 8.70 11.92 -6.91
C PHE A 50 9.81 12.67 -6.18
N LEU A 51 10.60 12.00 -5.34
CA LEU A 51 11.75 12.61 -4.67
C LEU A 51 12.86 12.98 -5.64
N ALA A 52 13.22 12.09 -6.57
CA ALA A 52 14.24 12.35 -7.61
C ALA A 52 13.81 13.50 -8.53
N ARG A 53 12.55 13.52 -8.98
CA ARG A 53 11.99 14.65 -9.74
C ARG A 53 11.95 15.97 -8.93
N GLY A 54 11.92 15.87 -7.62
CA GLY A 54 12.05 17.00 -6.71
C GLY A 54 13.49 17.46 -6.46
N GLY A 55 14.47 16.87 -7.14
CA GLY A 55 15.89 17.24 -7.10
C GLY A 55 16.70 16.59 -5.97
N LEU A 56 16.18 15.57 -5.29
CA LEU A 56 16.91 14.84 -4.25
C LEU A 56 17.66 13.65 -4.83
N ARG A 57 18.86 13.38 -4.31
CA ARG A 57 19.60 12.15 -4.59
C ARG A 57 18.96 11.00 -3.80
N VAL A 58 18.40 10.02 -4.50
CA VAL A 58 17.68 8.90 -3.90
C VAL A 58 18.43 7.61 -4.20
N THR A 59 18.71 6.82 -3.15
CA THR A 59 19.15 5.42 -3.28
C THR A 59 18.00 4.53 -2.82
N LEU A 60 17.59 3.61 -3.68
CA LEU A 60 16.56 2.60 -3.41
C LEU A 60 17.24 1.23 -3.29
N VAL A 61 16.95 0.54 -2.19
CA VAL A 61 17.48 -0.81 -1.90
C VAL A 61 16.32 -1.80 -1.96
N GLU A 62 16.43 -2.79 -2.85
CA GLU A 62 15.45 -3.87 -3.04
C GLU A 62 16.13 -5.23 -2.89
N ARG A 63 15.57 -6.09 -2.04
CA ARG A 63 16.16 -7.39 -1.73
C ARG A 63 15.97 -8.46 -2.80
N GLU A 64 14.82 -8.42 -3.49
CA GLU A 64 14.47 -9.42 -4.50
C GLU A 64 14.93 -8.97 -5.89
N ALA A 65 15.47 -9.88 -6.69
CA ALA A 65 15.71 -9.61 -8.10
C ALA A 65 14.35 -9.47 -8.82
N PHE A 66 14.17 -8.40 -9.60
CA PHE A 66 12.99 -8.21 -10.44
C PHE A 66 13.23 -8.76 -11.86
N PRO A 67 12.18 -9.20 -12.56
CA PRO A 67 10.77 -9.26 -12.13
C PRO A 67 10.55 -10.34 -11.05
N ARG A 68 9.68 -10.06 -10.08
CA ARG A 68 9.37 -10.98 -8.98
C ARG A 68 7.87 -11.18 -8.79
N PHE A 69 7.49 -12.35 -8.34
CA PHE A 69 6.09 -12.63 -8.03
C PHE A 69 5.63 -11.87 -6.78
N LYS A 70 4.45 -11.25 -6.86
CA LYS A 70 3.70 -10.69 -5.70
C LYS A 70 2.20 -10.81 -5.97
N VAL A 71 1.42 -11.03 -4.92
CA VAL A 71 -0.04 -10.98 -4.99
C VAL A 71 -0.54 -9.54 -4.96
N GLY A 72 -1.73 -9.29 -5.55
CA GLY A 72 -2.38 -7.98 -5.60
C GLY A 72 -2.44 -7.41 -7.02
N GLU A 73 -2.99 -8.21 -7.93
CA GLU A 73 -3.02 -8.00 -9.37
C GLU A 73 -4.10 -7.01 -9.80
N SER A 74 -5.21 -6.95 -9.04
CA SER A 74 -6.33 -6.10 -9.41
C SER A 74 -6.13 -4.69 -8.87
N LEU A 75 -5.96 -3.72 -9.78
CA LEU A 75 -5.80 -2.30 -9.42
C LEU A 75 -7.17 -1.62 -9.28
N ILE A 76 -7.16 -0.39 -8.74
CA ILE A 76 -8.34 0.48 -8.69
C ILE A 76 -8.09 1.77 -9.50
N PRO A 77 -9.15 2.44 -10.02
CA PRO A 77 -9.02 3.52 -11.00
C PRO A 77 -8.05 4.64 -10.64
N THR A 78 -8.01 5.07 -9.39
CA THR A 78 -7.11 6.16 -8.97
C THR A 78 -5.62 5.80 -9.10
N CYS A 79 -5.25 4.51 -9.24
CA CYS A 79 -3.87 4.13 -9.60
C CYS A 79 -3.47 4.72 -10.95
N MET A 80 -4.39 4.81 -11.92
CA MET A 80 -4.12 5.39 -13.24
C MET A 80 -3.80 6.88 -13.16
N ASP A 81 -4.46 7.61 -12.26
CA ASP A 81 -4.15 9.02 -12.02
C ASP A 81 -2.76 9.20 -11.39
N ILE A 82 -2.37 8.31 -10.49
CA ILE A 82 -1.02 8.34 -9.91
C ILE A 82 0.02 8.01 -11.00
N CYS A 83 -0.22 6.99 -11.83
CA CYS A 83 0.65 6.65 -12.97
C CYS A 83 0.81 7.84 -13.95
N ARG A 84 -0.28 8.60 -14.19
CA ARG A 84 -0.23 9.82 -15.02
C ARG A 84 0.64 10.89 -14.37
N ARG A 85 0.48 11.16 -13.08
CA ARG A 85 1.32 12.14 -12.35
C ARG A 85 2.79 11.71 -12.27
N LEU A 86 3.04 10.41 -12.17
CA LEU A 86 4.38 9.83 -12.28
C LEU A 86 4.98 9.94 -13.69
N GLY A 87 4.17 10.13 -14.73
CA GLY A 87 4.62 10.11 -16.14
C GLY A 87 4.92 8.71 -16.67
N VAL A 88 4.32 7.66 -16.07
CA VAL A 88 4.55 6.25 -16.45
C VAL A 88 3.31 5.61 -17.10
N LEU A 89 2.18 6.33 -17.15
CA LEU A 89 0.89 5.77 -17.60
C LEU A 89 0.97 5.16 -19.01
N ASP A 90 1.59 5.85 -19.96
CA ASP A 90 1.68 5.38 -21.35
C ASP A 90 2.47 4.07 -21.46
N ARG A 91 3.55 3.91 -20.69
CA ARG A 91 4.31 2.66 -20.62
C ARG A 91 3.47 1.53 -20.01
N VAL A 92 2.70 1.83 -18.96
CA VAL A 92 1.81 0.86 -18.32
C VAL A 92 0.71 0.41 -19.27
N LEU A 93 0.09 1.34 -20.03
CA LEU A 93 -0.95 1.01 -21.02
C LEU A 93 -0.37 0.24 -22.22
N ALA A 94 0.80 0.61 -22.69
CA ALA A 94 1.47 -0.05 -23.82
C ALA A 94 1.92 -1.49 -23.51
N HIS A 95 2.01 -1.87 -22.23
CA HIS A 95 2.38 -3.25 -21.86
C HIS A 95 1.30 -4.28 -22.20
N GLY A 96 0.04 -3.87 -22.35
CA GLY A 96 -1.06 -4.77 -22.73
C GLY A 96 -1.65 -5.56 -21.54
N PHE A 97 -1.67 -4.99 -20.34
CA PHE A 97 -2.41 -5.54 -19.21
C PHE A 97 -3.91 -5.61 -19.47
N GLN A 98 -4.62 -6.50 -18.76
CA GLN A 98 -6.06 -6.64 -18.89
C GLN A 98 -6.77 -5.35 -18.44
N MET A 99 -7.60 -4.80 -19.33
CA MET A 99 -8.43 -3.63 -19.02
C MET A 99 -9.56 -4.02 -18.05
N LYS A 100 -9.74 -3.24 -16.99
CA LYS A 100 -10.76 -3.46 -15.97
C LYS A 100 -11.69 -2.26 -15.88
N TYR A 101 -13.00 -2.50 -15.98
CA TYR A 101 -14.04 -1.46 -15.97
C TYR A 101 -14.99 -1.55 -14.77
N GLY A 102 -14.79 -2.51 -13.88
CA GLY A 102 -15.65 -2.70 -12.72
C GLY A 102 -15.22 -3.85 -11.82
N ALA A 103 -16.10 -4.18 -10.89
CA ALA A 103 -15.99 -5.31 -9.99
C ALA A 103 -17.37 -5.95 -9.79
N THR A 104 -17.43 -7.26 -9.76
CA THR A 104 -18.66 -8.03 -9.52
C THR A 104 -18.52 -8.82 -8.23
N PHE A 105 -19.54 -8.77 -7.39
CA PHE A 105 -19.62 -9.51 -6.14
C PHE A 105 -20.83 -10.44 -6.19
N HIS A 106 -20.65 -11.66 -5.79
CA HIS A 106 -21.68 -12.70 -5.75
C HIS A 106 -21.63 -13.43 -4.41
N ASP A 107 -22.76 -13.58 -3.75
CA ASP A 107 -22.91 -14.36 -2.52
C ASP A 107 -23.80 -15.58 -2.80
N GLN A 108 -23.23 -16.75 -2.68
CA GLN A 108 -23.89 -18.03 -2.98
C GLN A 108 -25.05 -18.32 -2.03
N GLU A 109 -24.93 -18.02 -0.74
CA GLU A 109 -25.97 -18.29 0.25
C GLU A 109 -27.14 -17.31 0.15
N LEU A 110 -26.86 -16.03 -0.11
CA LEU A 110 -27.91 -15.01 -0.30
C LEU A 110 -28.54 -15.10 -1.70
N GLY A 111 -27.91 -15.79 -2.65
CA GLY A 111 -28.31 -15.82 -4.05
C GLY A 111 -28.29 -14.42 -4.71
N LEU A 112 -27.41 -13.54 -4.24
CA LEU A 112 -27.33 -12.13 -4.66
C LEU A 112 -26.06 -11.86 -5.44
N SER A 113 -26.18 -11.01 -6.46
CA SER A 113 -25.03 -10.51 -7.22
C SER A 113 -25.18 -9.03 -7.49
N SER A 114 -24.05 -8.32 -7.49
CA SER A 114 -24.01 -6.90 -7.84
C SER A 114 -22.72 -6.54 -8.57
N THR A 115 -22.85 -5.71 -9.59
CA THR A 115 -21.74 -5.17 -10.37
C THR A 115 -21.61 -3.66 -10.15
N PHE A 116 -20.38 -3.20 -9.91
CA PHE A 116 -20.02 -1.81 -9.73
C PHE A 116 -19.13 -1.36 -10.89
N ASP A 117 -19.70 -0.67 -11.88
CA ASP A 117 -18.97 -0.18 -13.05
C ASP A 117 -18.30 1.16 -12.79
N PHE A 118 -17.07 1.30 -13.26
CA PHE A 118 -16.36 2.56 -13.33
C PHE A 118 -16.83 3.34 -14.56
N LYS A 119 -17.70 4.33 -14.36
CA LYS A 119 -18.36 5.08 -15.44
C LYS A 119 -17.62 6.39 -15.72
N PRO A 120 -17.60 6.85 -17.00
CA PRO A 120 -17.14 8.19 -17.35
C PRO A 120 -17.89 9.30 -16.61
N GLY A 121 -17.31 10.51 -16.54
CA GLY A 121 -17.93 11.67 -15.89
C GLY A 121 -17.95 11.63 -14.36
N ARG A 122 -17.17 10.74 -13.75
CA ARG A 122 -16.91 10.68 -12.31
C ARG A 122 -15.56 11.31 -11.97
N PRO A 123 -15.33 11.72 -10.71
CA PRO A 123 -14.05 12.28 -10.26
C PRO A 123 -12.93 11.21 -10.11
N TRP A 124 -13.04 10.10 -10.81
CA TRP A 124 -12.05 9.04 -10.94
C TRP A 124 -12.08 8.49 -12.37
N PRO A 125 -11.00 7.84 -12.84
CA PRO A 125 -10.95 7.23 -14.16
C PRO A 125 -12.05 6.17 -14.36
N ALA A 126 -12.53 6.05 -15.60
CA ALA A 126 -13.57 5.08 -15.97
C ALA A 126 -13.03 3.65 -16.17
N PHE A 127 -11.76 3.44 -15.91
CA PHE A 127 -11.07 2.15 -16.05
C PHE A 127 -9.87 2.05 -15.10
N THR A 128 -9.40 0.85 -14.96
CA THR A 128 -8.12 0.50 -14.39
C THR A 128 -7.59 -0.76 -15.06
N LEU A 129 -6.66 -1.46 -14.45
CA LEU A 129 -6.01 -2.64 -15.01
C LEU A 129 -5.99 -3.78 -13.99
N ASP A 130 -6.06 -5.01 -14.49
CA ASP A 130 -5.59 -6.18 -13.79
C ASP A 130 -4.21 -6.55 -14.36
N VAL A 131 -3.21 -6.65 -13.49
CA VAL A 131 -1.79 -6.67 -13.88
C VAL A 131 -1.06 -7.88 -13.32
N HIS A 132 -0.14 -8.44 -14.10
CA HIS A 132 0.92 -9.24 -13.52
C HIS A 132 1.84 -8.32 -12.72
N ARG A 133 1.88 -8.52 -11.40
CA ARG A 133 2.64 -7.66 -10.48
C ARG A 133 4.14 -7.67 -10.76
N ALA A 134 4.68 -8.77 -11.28
CA ALA A 134 6.07 -8.84 -11.71
C ALA A 134 6.40 -7.76 -12.75
N ASP A 135 5.56 -7.67 -13.78
CA ASP A 135 5.73 -6.71 -14.88
C ASP A 135 5.41 -5.28 -14.44
N PHE A 136 4.29 -5.09 -13.73
CA PHE A 136 3.87 -3.77 -13.25
C PHE A 136 4.89 -3.13 -12.30
N ASP A 137 5.36 -3.89 -11.31
CA ASP A 137 6.34 -3.42 -10.33
C ASP A 137 7.68 -3.12 -11.02
N GLN A 138 8.10 -3.94 -12.01
CA GLN A 138 9.29 -3.69 -12.82
C GLN A 138 9.19 -2.38 -13.61
N ILE A 139 8.04 -2.12 -14.26
CA ILE A 139 7.81 -0.85 -15.00
C ILE A 139 7.97 0.36 -14.09
N LEU A 140 7.42 0.30 -12.87
CA LEU A 140 7.52 1.39 -11.90
C LEU A 140 8.96 1.59 -11.42
N LEU A 141 9.67 0.50 -11.14
CA LEU A 141 11.06 0.56 -10.65
C LEU A 141 12.01 1.08 -11.73
N ASP A 142 11.89 0.61 -12.97
CA ASP A 142 12.68 1.08 -14.10
C ASP A 142 12.39 2.54 -14.44
N HIS A 143 11.12 2.96 -14.25
CA HIS A 143 10.77 4.36 -14.38
C HIS A 143 11.48 5.21 -13.30
N ALA A 144 11.53 4.75 -12.06
CA ALA A 144 12.25 5.46 -10.99
C ALA A 144 13.75 5.60 -11.32
N VAL A 145 14.39 4.54 -11.83
CA VAL A 145 15.78 4.60 -12.29
C VAL A 145 15.97 5.61 -13.43
N ALA A 146 15.07 5.61 -14.41
CA ALA A 146 15.08 6.59 -15.52
C ALA A 146 14.91 8.05 -15.04
N GLN A 147 14.34 8.27 -13.85
CA GLN A 147 14.24 9.60 -13.20
C GLN A 147 15.47 9.92 -12.32
N GLY A 148 16.53 9.11 -12.35
CA GLY A 148 17.77 9.37 -11.62
C GLY A 148 17.88 8.70 -10.25
N VAL A 149 17.03 7.75 -9.91
CA VAL A 149 17.15 6.96 -8.69
C VAL A 149 18.27 5.94 -8.84
N THR A 150 19.20 5.92 -7.88
CA THR A 150 20.20 4.86 -7.76
C THR A 150 19.54 3.60 -7.21
N ARG A 151 19.57 2.49 -7.97
CA ARG A 151 19.00 1.20 -7.54
C ARG A 151 20.12 0.27 -7.08
N LEU A 152 19.95 -0.31 -5.89
CA LEU A 152 20.73 -1.44 -5.39
C LEU A 152 19.81 -2.66 -5.30
N GLN A 153 20.07 -3.67 -6.16
CA GLN A 153 19.22 -4.86 -6.32
C GLN A 153 20.00 -6.00 -6.99
N PRO A 154 20.00 -7.24 -6.47
CA PRO A 154 19.44 -7.61 -5.18
C PRO A 154 20.29 -7.10 -4.03
N ALA A 155 19.68 -6.44 -3.04
CA ALA A 155 20.38 -5.93 -1.87
C ALA A 155 19.44 -5.83 -0.66
N THR A 156 19.92 -6.20 0.52
CA THR A 156 19.10 -6.23 1.74
C THR A 156 19.59 -5.22 2.76
N VAL A 157 18.71 -4.39 3.28
CA VAL A 157 19.00 -3.54 4.44
C VAL A 157 18.93 -4.40 5.71
N GLU A 158 20.09 -4.63 6.34
CA GLU A 158 20.19 -5.46 7.53
C GLU A 158 19.93 -4.68 8.81
N LYS A 159 20.48 -3.48 8.92
CA LYS A 159 20.40 -2.65 10.12
C LYS A 159 20.38 -1.18 9.76
N VAL A 160 19.72 -0.39 10.57
CA VAL A 160 19.76 1.08 10.49
C VAL A 160 20.02 1.68 11.86
N ALA A 161 20.76 2.78 11.86
CA ALA A 161 21.02 3.61 13.04
C ALA A 161 20.72 5.07 12.68
N PHE A 162 20.02 5.76 13.57
CA PHE A 162 19.68 7.17 13.41
C PHE A 162 20.52 8.02 14.37
N ASP A 163 20.96 9.19 13.91
CA ASP A 163 21.64 10.18 14.71
C ASP A 163 21.16 11.62 14.39
N ALA A 164 21.78 12.61 15.00
CA ALA A 164 21.42 14.01 14.80
C ALA A 164 21.53 14.47 13.33
N ASP A 165 22.43 13.87 12.56
CA ASP A 165 22.78 14.27 11.19
C ASP A 165 22.14 13.43 10.09
N GLY A 166 21.66 12.21 10.39
CA GLY A 166 21.10 11.34 9.37
C GLY A 166 20.76 9.95 9.83
N VAL A 167 20.83 9.03 8.88
CA VAL A 167 20.64 7.59 9.05
C VAL A 167 21.79 6.85 8.36
N THR A 168 22.35 5.87 9.04
CA THR A 168 23.32 4.91 8.50
C THR A 168 22.61 3.58 8.35
N ALA A 169 22.68 2.98 7.16
CA ALA A 169 22.15 1.66 6.87
C ALA A 169 23.28 0.71 6.46
N ARG A 170 23.32 -0.45 7.10
CA ARG A 170 24.14 -1.57 6.64
C ARG A 170 23.34 -2.38 5.62
N VAL A 171 23.92 -2.52 4.43
CA VAL A 171 23.30 -3.16 3.26
C VAL A 171 24.16 -4.33 2.82
N SER A 172 23.56 -5.51 2.70
CA SER A 172 24.16 -6.72 2.13
C SER A 172 23.91 -6.75 0.61
N LEU A 173 24.96 -6.99 -0.17
CA LEU A 173 24.94 -7.15 -1.64
C LEU A 173 25.60 -8.50 -1.99
N GLY A 174 24.88 -9.59 -1.81
CA GLY A 174 25.44 -10.94 -1.86
C GLY A 174 26.41 -11.16 -0.69
N GLU A 175 27.68 -11.48 -0.97
CA GLU A 175 28.71 -11.67 0.06
C GLU A 175 29.32 -10.35 0.56
N ALA A 176 29.13 -9.23 -0.15
CA ALA A 176 29.66 -7.93 0.23
C ALA A 176 28.70 -7.16 1.15
N GLU A 177 29.25 -6.48 2.13
CA GLU A 177 28.53 -5.51 2.95
C GLU A 177 28.96 -4.09 2.61
N ARG A 178 28.01 -3.16 2.65
CA ARG A 178 28.24 -1.73 2.45
C ARG A 178 27.47 -0.91 3.47
N GLU A 179 28.08 0.12 4.01
CA GLU A 179 27.36 1.17 4.75
C GLU A 179 26.91 2.27 3.79
N LEU A 180 25.64 2.66 3.91
CA LEU A 180 25.05 3.80 3.18
C LEU A 180 24.65 4.88 4.18
N ARG A 181 25.05 6.11 3.90
CA ARG A 181 24.70 7.26 4.70
C ARG A 181 23.70 8.16 3.97
N ALA A 182 22.56 8.45 4.61
CA ALA A 182 21.55 9.36 4.08
C ALA A 182 21.04 10.34 5.14
N ARG A 183 20.29 11.37 4.73
CA ARG A 183 19.65 12.32 5.66
C ARG A 183 18.30 11.84 6.16
N PHE A 184 17.64 11.01 5.39
CA PHE A 184 16.28 10.53 5.65
C PHE A 184 16.09 9.11 5.14
N LEU A 185 15.23 8.33 5.82
CA LEU A 185 14.86 6.97 5.43
C LEU A 185 13.37 6.85 5.17
N VAL A 186 13.01 6.17 4.09
CA VAL A 186 11.64 5.73 3.79
C VAL A 186 11.56 4.22 3.94
N ASP A 187 10.75 3.73 4.87
CA ASP A 187 10.40 2.32 4.96
C ASP A 187 9.23 2.02 4.04
N ALA A 188 9.52 1.47 2.87
CA ALA A 188 8.58 0.97 1.87
C ALA A 188 8.72 -0.55 1.68
N SER A 189 9.18 -1.26 2.72
CA SER A 189 9.47 -2.70 2.71
C SER A 189 8.22 -3.60 2.62
N GLY A 190 7.05 -2.97 2.46
CA GLY A 190 5.78 -3.68 2.34
C GLY A 190 5.42 -4.42 3.62
N ARG A 191 4.96 -5.67 3.49
CA ARG A 191 4.48 -6.48 4.62
C ARG A 191 5.55 -6.83 5.66
N ASP A 192 6.83 -6.69 5.33
CA ASP A 192 7.90 -6.91 6.30
C ASP A 192 7.91 -5.83 7.39
N ALA A 193 7.46 -4.61 7.04
CA ALA A 193 7.43 -3.46 7.95
C ALA A 193 8.77 -3.34 8.69
N PHE A 194 9.86 -3.20 7.91
CA PHE A 194 11.26 -3.37 8.34
C PHE A 194 11.59 -2.67 9.66
N LEU A 195 11.22 -1.41 9.81
CA LEU A 195 11.47 -0.65 11.04
C LEU A 195 10.63 -1.19 12.21
N ALA A 196 9.33 -1.37 11.96
CA ALA A 196 8.38 -1.77 13.01
C ALA A 196 8.59 -3.21 13.49
N ALA A 197 8.94 -4.13 12.59
CA ALA A 197 9.19 -5.53 12.93
C ALA A 197 10.37 -5.66 13.91
N ARG A 198 11.43 -4.87 13.71
CA ARG A 198 12.62 -4.88 14.58
C ARG A 198 12.41 -4.23 15.94
N GLN A 199 11.42 -3.38 16.06
CA GLN A 199 11.11 -2.65 17.30
C GLN A 199 9.89 -3.20 18.04
N GLY A 200 9.29 -4.32 17.57
CA GLY A 200 8.08 -4.89 18.16
C GLY A 200 6.83 -4.00 18.04
N GLN A 201 6.82 -3.10 17.07
CA GLN A 201 5.77 -2.06 16.89
C GLN A 201 4.69 -2.46 15.89
N ARG A 202 4.74 -3.68 15.36
CA ARG A 202 3.71 -4.25 14.49
C ARG A 202 2.61 -4.85 15.35
N LYS A 203 1.42 -4.24 15.35
CA LYS A 203 0.27 -4.65 16.16
C LYS A 203 -0.72 -5.43 15.28
N PRO A 204 -0.91 -6.76 15.49
CA PRO A 204 -1.95 -7.52 14.81
C PRO A 204 -3.34 -6.94 15.09
N ARG A 205 -4.25 -6.98 14.13
CA ARG A 205 -5.66 -6.67 14.33
C ARG A 205 -6.41 -7.96 14.67
N PRO A 206 -7.02 -8.08 15.86
CA PRO A 206 -7.80 -9.27 16.23
C PRO A 206 -8.96 -9.53 15.26
N GLY A 207 -9.33 -10.80 15.08
CA GLY A 207 -10.48 -11.23 14.27
C GLY A 207 -10.25 -11.30 12.76
N LEU A 208 -9.10 -10.85 12.25
CA LEU A 208 -8.78 -10.85 10.82
C LEU A 208 -7.69 -11.87 10.45
N GLY A 209 -7.59 -12.98 11.21
CA GLY A 209 -6.65 -14.07 10.93
C GLY A 209 -7.08 -14.88 9.71
N LYS A 210 -6.83 -14.37 8.51
CA LYS A 210 -7.15 -15.03 7.24
C LYS A 210 -5.90 -15.61 6.59
N VAL A 211 -6.14 -16.61 5.73
CA VAL A 211 -5.14 -17.25 4.87
C VAL A 211 -5.69 -17.24 3.46
N ALA A 212 -4.90 -16.83 2.47
CA ALA A 212 -5.21 -17.02 1.07
C ALA A 212 -4.39 -18.17 0.51
N ILE A 213 -5.04 -19.03 -0.29
CA ILE A 213 -4.44 -20.07 -1.10
C ILE A 213 -4.82 -19.74 -2.54
N PHE A 214 -3.85 -19.65 -3.45
CA PHE A 214 -4.14 -19.13 -4.80
C PHE A 214 -3.14 -19.62 -5.83
N ALA A 215 -3.58 -19.58 -7.09
CA ALA A 215 -2.76 -19.94 -8.24
C ALA A 215 -3.25 -19.22 -9.51
N TYR A 216 -2.48 -19.36 -10.60
CA TYR A 216 -2.89 -18.92 -11.93
C TYR A 216 -3.40 -20.11 -12.75
N PHE A 217 -4.47 -19.85 -13.48
CA PHE A 217 -5.15 -20.80 -14.36
C PHE A 217 -5.16 -20.26 -15.80
N ARG A 218 -5.03 -21.14 -16.79
CA ARG A 218 -5.17 -20.83 -18.21
C ARG A 218 -6.41 -21.51 -18.77
N GLY A 219 -7.10 -20.82 -19.70
CA GLY A 219 -8.35 -21.31 -20.28
C GLY A 219 -9.55 -21.24 -19.34
N ALA A 220 -9.45 -20.52 -18.23
CA ALA A 220 -10.57 -20.25 -17.34
C ALA A 220 -11.58 -19.32 -18.03
N ARG A 221 -12.86 -19.45 -17.70
CA ARG A 221 -13.96 -18.75 -18.37
C ARG A 221 -13.72 -17.24 -18.45
N ARG A 222 -13.82 -16.67 -19.65
CA ARG A 222 -13.86 -15.23 -19.91
C ARG A 222 -15.29 -14.76 -20.06
N PHE A 223 -15.54 -13.50 -19.68
CA PHE A 223 -16.85 -12.87 -19.77
C PHE A 223 -16.88 -11.90 -20.92
N PRO A 224 -18.04 -11.65 -21.57
CA PRO A 224 -18.07 -10.83 -22.78
C PRO A 224 -17.92 -9.34 -22.50
N GLY A 225 -17.33 -8.60 -23.46
CA GLY A 225 -17.29 -7.15 -23.51
C GLY A 225 -16.58 -6.51 -22.31
N ARG A 226 -17.20 -5.50 -21.71
CA ARG A 226 -16.57 -4.76 -20.60
C ARG A 226 -16.41 -5.57 -19.32
N GLU A 227 -17.18 -6.66 -19.18
CA GLU A 227 -17.09 -7.54 -18.01
C GLU A 227 -15.90 -8.48 -18.04
N GLU A 228 -15.19 -8.59 -19.17
CA GLU A 228 -14.04 -9.47 -19.32
C GLU A 228 -13.00 -9.26 -18.24
N GLY A 229 -12.65 -8.01 -17.95
CA GLY A 229 -11.68 -7.65 -16.91
C GLY A 229 -12.29 -7.30 -15.55
N HIS A 230 -13.55 -7.64 -15.27
CA HIS A 230 -14.07 -7.44 -13.92
C HIS A 230 -13.44 -8.44 -12.97
N VAL A 231 -12.84 -7.93 -11.88
CA VAL A 231 -12.55 -8.80 -10.75
C VAL A 231 -13.87 -9.32 -10.21
N ARG A 232 -13.96 -10.62 -10.00
CA ARG A 232 -15.14 -11.26 -9.42
C ARG A 232 -14.80 -11.79 -8.05
N ILE A 233 -15.66 -11.44 -7.09
CA ILE A 233 -15.58 -11.93 -5.71
C ILE A 233 -16.77 -12.86 -5.51
N HIS A 234 -16.46 -14.11 -5.23
CA HIS A 234 -17.46 -15.15 -4.96
C HIS A 234 -17.42 -15.51 -3.49
N ILE A 235 -18.51 -15.19 -2.78
CA ILE A 235 -18.67 -15.42 -1.34
C ILE A 235 -19.43 -16.73 -1.16
N PHE A 236 -18.94 -17.61 -0.30
CA PHE A 236 -19.54 -18.88 0.03
C PHE A 236 -19.40 -19.17 1.55
N PRO A 237 -19.97 -20.23 2.11
CA PRO A 237 -20.03 -20.43 3.56
C PRO A 237 -18.68 -20.36 4.28
N GLU A 238 -17.61 -20.92 3.71
CA GLU A 238 -16.31 -21.04 4.36
C GLU A 238 -15.38 -19.84 4.15
N GLY A 239 -15.73 -18.93 3.20
CA GLY A 239 -14.88 -17.79 2.88
C GLY A 239 -15.28 -17.06 1.60
N TRP A 240 -14.29 -16.68 0.83
CA TRP A 240 -14.53 -16.04 -0.46
C TRP A 240 -13.38 -16.30 -1.43
N PHE A 241 -13.70 -16.32 -2.73
CA PHE A 241 -12.74 -16.39 -3.80
C PHE A 241 -12.60 -15.05 -4.50
N TRP A 242 -11.40 -14.70 -4.91
CA TRP A 242 -11.21 -13.80 -6.03
C TRP A 242 -11.03 -14.57 -7.33
N TYR A 243 -11.49 -13.96 -8.41
CA TYR A 243 -11.32 -14.42 -9.78
C TYR A 243 -10.94 -13.21 -10.60
N ILE A 244 -9.64 -13.09 -10.95
CA ILE A 244 -9.06 -11.91 -11.57
C ILE A 244 -8.54 -12.29 -12.97
N PRO A 245 -9.25 -11.92 -14.05
CA PRO A 245 -8.75 -12.12 -15.40
C PRO A 245 -7.47 -11.30 -15.62
N LEU A 246 -6.45 -11.93 -16.17
CA LEU A 246 -5.17 -11.31 -16.51
C LEU A 246 -4.96 -11.36 -18.02
N ALA A 247 -3.94 -10.68 -18.53
CA ALA A 247 -3.49 -10.85 -19.91
C ALA A 247 -2.98 -12.28 -20.17
N ARG A 248 -2.73 -12.63 -21.42
CA ARG A 248 -2.16 -13.91 -21.84
C ARG A 248 -3.03 -15.12 -21.53
N ASP A 249 -4.38 -14.94 -21.53
CA ASP A 249 -5.37 -15.96 -21.18
C ASP A 249 -5.16 -16.58 -19.79
N GLU A 250 -4.57 -15.83 -18.86
CA GLU A 250 -4.37 -16.26 -17.50
C GLU A 250 -5.43 -15.63 -16.57
N THR A 251 -5.77 -16.36 -15.51
CA THR A 251 -6.70 -15.89 -14.48
C THR A 251 -6.10 -16.22 -13.11
N SER A 252 -5.96 -15.20 -12.26
CA SER A 252 -5.60 -15.42 -10.86
C SER A 252 -6.83 -15.80 -10.07
N VAL A 253 -6.81 -16.97 -9.44
CA VAL A 253 -7.89 -17.47 -8.60
C VAL A 253 -7.35 -17.80 -7.23
N GLY A 254 -7.99 -17.26 -6.19
CA GLY A 254 -7.54 -17.52 -4.84
C GLY A 254 -8.66 -17.53 -3.84
N CYS A 255 -8.56 -18.46 -2.91
CA CYS A 255 -9.48 -18.70 -1.82
C CYS A 255 -8.97 -18.06 -0.52
N VAL A 256 -9.79 -17.22 0.10
CA VAL A 256 -9.50 -16.63 1.40
C VAL A 256 -10.35 -17.27 2.47
N LEU A 257 -9.70 -17.94 3.41
CA LEU A 257 -10.31 -18.70 4.49
C LEU A 257 -9.88 -18.18 5.84
N HIS A 258 -10.67 -18.43 6.86
CA HIS A 258 -10.19 -18.22 8.23
C HIS A 258 -9.09 -19.24 8.57
N GLN A 259 -8.07 -18.83 9.31
CA GLN A 259 -6.95 -19.72 9.68
C GLN A 259 -7.38 -21.01 10.41
N LYS A 260 -8.53 -21.00 11.12
CA LYS A 260 -9.09 -22.20 11.77
C LYS A 260 -9.43 -23.29 10.74
N VAL A 261 -10.03 -22.91 9.60
CA VAL A 261 -10.38 -23.85 8.51
C VAL A 261 -9.11 -24.48 7.95
N VAL A 262 -8.10 -23.65 7.66
CA VAL A 262 -6.82 -24.12 7.13
C VAL A 262 -6.08 -25.02 8.12
N LYS A 263 -6.12 -24.72 9.42
CA LYS A 263 -5.51 -25.55 10.47
C LYS A 263 -6.25 -26.88 10.71
N ALA A 264 -7.57 -26.88 10.55
CA ALA A 264 -8.41 -28.06 10.74
C ALA A 264 -8.38 -29.05 9.54
N ARG A 265 -7.74 -28.67 8.42
CA ARG A 265 -7.68 -29.51 7.23
C ARG A 265 -7.06 -30.87 7.50
N ARG A 266 -7.60 -31.89 6.84
CA ARG A 266 -6.98 -33.21 6.74
C ARG A 266 -6.44 -33.32 5.30
N GLY A 267 -5.14 -33.50 5.12
CA GLY A 267 -4.54 -33.59 3.79
C GLY A 267 -3.75 -32.37 3.36
N SER A 268 -3.44 -32.30 2.07
CA SER A 268 -2.60 -31.29 1.46
C SER A 268 -3.31 -29.93 1.28
N LEU A 269 -2.55 -28.89 0.95
CA LEU A 269 -3.11 -27.60 0.56
C LEU A 269 -3.86 -27.68 -0.78
N GLN A 270 -3.43 -28.56 -1.68
CA GLN A 270 -4.10 -28.79 -2.96
C GLN A 270 -5.49 -29.36 -2.72
N GLU A 271 -5.60 -30.43 -1.92
CA GLU A 271 -6.88 -31.06 -1.58
C GLU A 271 -7.84 -30.07 -0.90
N LEU A 272 -7.33 -29.20 0.00
CA LEU A 272 -8.15 -28.15 0.59
C LEU A 272 -8.63 -27.15 -0.46
N PHE A 273 -7.75 -26.70 -1.36
CA PHE A 273 -8.13 -25.75 -2.41
C PHE A 273 -9.19 -26.32 -3.34
N ASP A 274 -9.01 -27.58 -3.77
CA ASP A 274 -9.93 -28.29 -4.64
C ASP A 274 -11.30 -28.50 -3.96
N ASP A 275 -11.34 -28.87 -2.67
CA ASP A 275 -12.58 -28.97 -1.88
C ASP A 275 -13.31 -27.61 -1.82
N MET A 276 -12.58 -26.50 -1.61
CA MET A 276 -13.17 -25.16 -1.60
C MET A 276 -13.69 -24.75 -2.98
N VAL A 277 -13.01 -25.12 -4.06
CA VAL A 277 -13.49 -24.89 -5.44
C VAL A 277 -14.80 -25.63 -5.68
N GLU A 278 -14.90 -26.91 -5.30
CA GLU A 278 -16.13 -27.71 -5.45
C GLU A 278 -17.31 -27.10 -4.67
N ARG A 279 -17.06 -26.53 -3.47
CA ARG A 279 -18.09 -25.88 -2.64
C ARG A 279 -18.55 -24.53 -3.18
N CYS A 280 -17.68 -23.81 -3.90
CA CYS A 280 -18.02 -22.55 -4.53
C CYS A 280 -18.46 -22.77 -5.98
N HIS A 281 -19.75 -23.03 -6.21
CA HIS A 281 -20.29 -23.47 -7.50
C HIS A 281 -19.88 -22.53 -8.65
N ALA A 282 -19.94 -21.22 -8.46
CA ALA A 282 -19.57 -20.26 -9.49
C ALA A 282 -18.08 -20.36 -9.89
N VAL A 283 -17.19 -20.62 -8.94
CA VAL A 283 -15.76 -20.79 -9.22
C VAL A 283 -15.50 -22.13 -9.91
N ARG A 284 -16.09 -23.21 -9.42
CA ARG A 284 -16.03 -24.53 -10.04
C ARG A 284 -16.44 -24.46 -11.52
N ASP A 285 -17.61 -23.86 -11.80
CA ASP A 285 -18.14 -23.77 -13.16
C ASP A 285 -17.28 -22.88 -14.07
N ASN A 286 -16.66 -21.83 -13.53
CA ASN A 286 -15.77 -20.93 -14.26
C ASN A 286 -14.38 -21.54 -14.53
N LEU A 287 -13.96 -22.55 -13.75
CA LEU A 287 -12.70 -23.26 -13.93
C LEU A 287 -12.81 -24.51 -14.78
N GLN A 288 -14.02 -24.91 -15.22
CA GLN A 288 -14.18 -26.04 -16.09
C GLN A 288 -13.33 -25.95 -17.36
N GLY A 289 -12.54 -27.00 -17.63
CA GLY A 289 -11.65 -27.05 -18.80
C GLY A 289 -10.38 -26.21 -18.68
N SER A 290 -10.16 -25.48 -17.58
CA SER A 290 -8.92 -24.74 -17.33
C SER A 290 -7.80 -25.66 -16.84
N SER A 291 -6.57 -25.17 -16.96
CA SER A 291 -5.36 -25.83 -16.44
C SER A 291 -4.60 -24.93 -15.48
N LEU A 292 -4.01 -25.54 -14.44
CA LEU A 292 -3.16 -24.85 -13.48
C LEU A 292 -1.84 -24.44 -14.16
N VAL A 293 -1.43 -23.19 -14.01
CA VAL A 293 -0.21 -22.63 -14.61
C VAL A 293 0.93 -22.53 -13.62
N THR A 294 0.62 -22.28 -12.34
CA THR A 294 1.61 -22.14 -11.27
C THR A 294 1.34 -23.14 -10.15
N GLU A 295 2.31 -23.34 -9.28
CA GLU A 295 2.06 -23.96 -7.99
C GLU A 295 1.06 -23.15 -7.16
N LEU A 296 0.45 -23.78 -6.14
CA LEU A 296 -0.34 -23.08 -5.15
C LEU A 296 0.54 -22.21 -4.24
N TYR A 297 0.24 -20.96 -4.20
CA TYR A 297 0.85 -20.00 -3.26
C TYR A 297 -0.01 -19.86 -2.03
N THR A 298 0.63 -19.54 -0.91
CA THR A 298 -0.06 -19.19 0.33
C THR A 298 0.41 -17.89 0.90
N THR A 299 -0.52 -17.14 1.51
CA THR A 299 -0.16 -15.97 2.28
C THR A 299 -1.11 -15.83 3.48
N ALA A 300 -0.58 -15.44 4.63
CA ALA A 300 -1.31 -15.41 5.89
C ALA A 300 -1.08 -14.09 6.66
N ASN A 301 -1.83 -13.89 7.74
CA ASN A 301 -1.70 -12.76 8.67
C ASN A 301 -1.87 -11.39 8.01
N PHE A 302 -3.03 -11.18 7.41
CA PHE A 302 -3.28 -10.01 6.57
C PHE A 302 -3.51 -8.70 7.30
N ALA A 303 -3.86 -8.67 8.58
CA ALA A 303 -4.25 -7.43 9.20
C ALA A 303 -3.33 -7.03 10.34
N TYR A 304 -2.68 -5.89 10.17
CA TYR A 304 -1.89 -5.25 11.21
C TYR A 304 -1.82 -3.73 11.00
N ALA A 305 -1.46 -3.03 12.03
CA ALA A 305 -1.09 -1.62 11.99
C ALA A 305 0.28 -1.42 12.63
N VAL A 306 0.99 -0.39 12.18
CA VAL A 306 2.29 0.00 12.70
C VAL A 306 2.17 1.31 13.47
N GLU A 307 2.84 1.41 14.61
CA GLU A 307 2.98 2.64 15.40
C GLU A 307 4.37 2.67 16.06
N PRO A 308 5.13 3.79 15.84
CA PRO A 308 4.81 4.97 15.05
C PRO A 308 5.01 4.77 13.55
N VAL A 309 4.23 5.49 12.73
CA VAL A 309 4.36 5.54 11.25
C VAL A 309 5.45 6.53 10.83
N VAL A 310 5.78 7.49 11.68
CA VAL A 310 6.75 8.54 11.44
C VAL A 310 7.63 8.75 12.65
N GLY A 311 8.88 9.10 12.43
CA GLY A 311 9.82 9.46 13.48
C GLY A 311 10.80 10.54 13.02
N ASP A 312 11.78 10.84 13.86
CA ASP A 312 12.86 11.72 13.46
C ASP A 312 13.65 11.03 12.33
N ARG A 313 13.69 11.67 11.16
CA ARG A 313 14.42 11.23 9.96
C ARG A 313 13.88 9.95 9.30
N PHE A 314 12.65 9.51 9.61
CA PHE A 314 12.02 8.42 8.86
C PHE A 314 10.50 8.55 8.75
N LEU A 315 9.93 7.88 7.76
CA LEU A 315 8.52 7.56 7.66
C LEU A 315 8.29 6.23 6.93
N CYS A 316 7.12 5.63 7.17
CA CYS A 316 6.69 4.40 6.54
C CYS A 316 5.67 4.66 5.43
N VAL A 317 5.65 3.80 4.38
CA VAL A 317 4.80 3.91 3.19
C VAL A 317 4.13 2.57 2.88
N GLY A 318 2.89 2.61 2.43
CA GLY A 318 2.15 1.42 1.98
C GLY A 318 1.93 0.42 3.10
N ASP A 319 2.17 -0.86 2.82
CA ASP A 319 1.98 -1.94 3.79
C ASP A 319 2.93 -1.85 4.99
N ALA A 320 4.02 -1.08 4.89
CA ALA A 320 4.86 -0.77 6.05
C ALA A 320 4.15 0.14 7.08
N VAL A 321 3.01 0.75 6.73
CA VAL A 321 2.14 1.51 7.64
C VAL A 321 1.08 0.61 8.25
N ALA A 322 0.36 -0.11 7.41
CA ALA A 322 -0.72 -1.00 7.78
C ALA A 322 -1.07 -1.91 6.61
N PHE A 323 -1.48 -3.13 6.91
CA PHE A 323 -2.06 -4.02 5.92
C PHE A 323 -3.49 -4.37 6.33
N VAL A 324 -4.38 -4.39 5.34
CA VAL A 324 -5.78 -4.75 5.49
C VAL A 324 -6.17 -5.84 4.49
N ASP A 325 -7.31 -6.49 4.72
CA ASP A 325 -7.84 -7.53 3.85
C ASP A 325 -7.97 -7.06 2.38
N PRO A 326 -7.57 -7.88 1.38
CA PRO A 326 -7.50 -7.46 -0.02
C PRO A 326 -8.85 -7.42 -0.76
N ILE A 327 -9.97 -7.70 -0.11
CA ILE A 327 -11.30 -7.88 -0.70
C ILE A 327 -11.74 -6.77 -1.67
N PHE A 328 -11.32 -5.51 -1.43
CA PHE A 328 -11.61 -4.36 -2.29
C PHE A 328 -10.39 -3.86 -3.07
N SER A 329 -9.32 -4.64 -3.13
CA SER A 329 -8.08 -4.34 -3.89
C SER A 329 -7.39 -3.00 -3.57
N PRO A 330 -7.36 -2.49 -2.33
CA PRO A 330 -6.82 -1.16 -2.06
C PRO A 330 -5.29 -1.11 -1.95
N GLY A 331 -4.59 -2.25 -1.80
CA GLY A 331 -3.19 -2.31 -1.37
C GLY A 331 -2.23 -1.51 -2.25
N VAL A 332 -2.22 -1.74 -3.56
CA VAL A 332 -1.34 -1.02 -4.50
C VAL A 332 -1.65 0.48 -4.52
N PHE A 333 -2.94 0.84 -4.52
CA PHE A 333 -3.36 2.24 -4.45
C PHE A 333 -2.87 2.93 -3.17
N LEU A 334 -3.07 2.31 -2.01
CA LEU A 334 -2.63 2.86 -0.72
C LEU A 334 -1.11 3.02 -0.68
N ALA A 335 -0.37 2.07 -1.25
CA ALA A 335 1.08 2.15 -1.36
C ALA A 335 1.53 3.32 -2.25
N MET A 336 0.98 3.46 -3.45
CA MET A 336 1.33 4.54 -4.38
C MET A 336 0.90 5.91 -3.83
N GLN A 337 -0.33 6.01 -3.29
CA GLN A 337 -0.85 7.28 -2.77
C GLN A 337 -0.10 7.74 -1.51
N SER A 338 0.21 6.83 -0.59
CA SER A 338 1.05 7.17 0.56
C SER A 338 2.46 7.55 0.12
N GLY A 339 3.01 6.91 -0.91
CA GLY A 339 4.29 7.25 -1.51
C GLY A 339 4.36 8.67 -2.06
N GLU A 340 3.33 9.09 -2.80
CA GLU A 340 3.21 10.47 -3.31
C GLU A 340 3.12 11.50 -2.18
N LEU A 341 2.28 11.22 -1.17
CA LEU A 341 2.15 12.09 0.02
C LEU A 341 3.45 12.17 0.83
N ALA A 342 4.16 11.04 0.98
CA ALA A 342 5.44 10.95 1.64
C ALA A 342 6.48 11.82 0.94
N ALA A 343 6.60 11.69 -0.38
CA ALA A 343 7.53 12.50 -1.16
C ALA A 343 7.27 14.01 -0.97
N GLY A 344 6.00 14.44 -1.03
CA GLY A 344 5.64 15.83 -0.77
C GLY A 344 6.01 16.30 0.64
N ALA A 345 5.84 15.47 1.66
CA ALA A 345 6.22 15.79 3.03
C ALA A 345 7.75 15.88 3.19
N ILE A 346 8.49 14.94 2.60
CA ILE A 346 9.97 14.91 2.64
C ILE A 346 10.55 16.13 1.91
N LEU A 347 10.08 16.46 0.71
CA LEU A 347 10.54 17.63 -0.04
C LEU A 347 10.36 18.93 0.76
N ARG A 348 9.25 19.09 1.49
CA ARG A 348 9.06 20.23 2.41
C ARG A 348 10.04 20.21 3.58
N ALA A 349 10.35 19.05 4.14
CA ALA A 349 11.31 18.89 5.22
C ALA A 349 12.73 19.25 4.76
N PHE A 350 13.12 18.84 3.55
CA PHE A 350 14.41 19.19 2.95
C PHE A 350 14.56 20.70 2.68
N ARG A 351 13.51 21.35 2.16
CA ARG A 351 13.52 22.82 1.96
C ARG A 351 13.67 23.59 3.27
N ALA A 352 13.13 23.06 4.36
CA ALA A 352 13.22 23.69 5.69
C ALA A 352 14.45 23.23 6.49
N ASP A 353 15.20 22.26 6.01
CA ASP A 353 16.30 21.57 6.69
C ASP A 353 15.91 21.01 8.09
N ARG A 354 14.69 20.46 8.19
CA ARG A 354 14.12 19.99 9.47
C ARG A 354 13.44 18.64 9.29
N PHE A 355 13.84 17.66 10.12
CA PHE A 355 13.48 16.24 9.98
C PHE A 355 12.85 15.63 11.23
N GLU A 356 12.38 16.45 12.17
CA GLU A 356 11.72 15.98 13.39
C GLU A 356 10.34 15.34 13.08
N ALA A 357 9.96 14.32 13.81
CA ALA A 357 8.70 13.56 13.66
C ALA A 357 7.46 14.45 13.54
N ARG A 358 7.43 15.56 14.28
CA ARG A 358 6.31 16.52 14.26
C ARG A 358 6.00 17.10 12.88
N ARG A 359 7.00 17.17 11.99
CA ARG A 359 6.86 17.67 10.62
C ARG A 359 6.07 16.71 9.73
N PHE A 360 6.07 15.43 10.07
CA PHE A 360 5.43 14.37 9.32
C PHE A 360 4.05 13.97 9.85
N ARG A 361 3.57 14.55 10.97
CA ARG A 361 2.24 14.27 11.54
C ARG A 361 1.09 14.58 10.57
N ALA A 362 1.24 15.57 9.69
CA ALA A 362 0.24 15.87 8.67
C ALA A 362 0.14 14.74 7.63
N TYR A 363 1.29 14.17 7.23
CA TYR A 363 1.37 12.98 6.39
C TYR A 363 0.68 11.80 7.08
N GLU A 364 1.07 11.45 8.30
CA GLU A 364 0.47 10.37 9.07
C GLU A 364 -1.06 10.51 9.16
N ARG A 365 -1.56 11.68 9.52
CA ARG A 365 -3.01 11.95 9.58
C ARG A 365 -3.69 11.79 8.23
N ALA A 366 -3.04 12.19 7.13
CA ALA A 366 -3.58 12.06 5.79
C ALA A 366 -3.70 10.58 5.39
N VAL A 367 -2.65 9.78 5.65
CA VAL A 367 -2.65 8.34 5.37
C VAL A 367 -3.74 7.63 6.19
N ARG A 368 -3.78 7.82 7.52
CA ARG A 368 -4.80 7.22 8.39
C ARG A 368 -6.23 7.61 7.98
N ARG A 369 -6.45 8.88 7.60
CA ARG A 369 -7.75 9.36 7.13
C ARG A 369 -8.15 8.72 5.80
N GLY A 370 -7.19 8.56 4.88
CA GLY A 370 -7.43 7.98 3.55
C GLY A 370 -7.68 6.47 3.61
N THR A 371 -7.12 5.76 4.58
CA THR A 371 -7.30 4.31 4.75
C THR A 371 -8.65 3.96 5.41
N ARG A 372 -9.17 4.80 6.29
CA ARG A 372 -10.41 4.56 7.06
C ARG A 372 -11.64 4.12 6.23
N PRO A 373 -11.96 4.70 5.06
CA PRO A 373 -13.09 4.22 4.27
C PRO A 373 -12.95 2.76 3.87
N PHE A 374 -11.77 2.33 3.44
CA PHE A 374 -11.51 0.93 3.12
C PHE A 374 -11.60 0.03 4.35
N GLU A 375 -10.98 0.41 5.46
CA GLU A 375 -11.07 -0.32 6.72
C GLU A 375 -12.53 -0.57 7.12
N ARG A 376 -13.36 0.49 7.06
CA ARG A 376 -14.78 0.39 7.39
C ARG A 376 -15.56 -0.54 6.44
N PHE A 377 -15.26 -0.51 5.14
CA PHE A 377 -15.86 -1.42 4.18
C PHE A 377 -15.44 -2.86 4.43
N ILE A 378 -14.16 -3.10 4.65
CA ILE A 378 -13.58 -4.42 4.94
C ILE A 378 -14.18 -5.01 6.22
N GLU A 379 -14.19 -4.25 7.31
CA GLU A 379 -14.81 -4.68 8.58
C GLU A 379 -16.30 -4.99 8.43
N SER A 380 -17.01 -4.19 7.60
CA SER A 380 -18.43 -4.37 7.35
C SER A 380 -18.73 -5.52 6.39
N PHE A 381 -17.80 -5.89 5.51
CA PHE A 381 -18.00 -6.94 4.51
C PHE A 381 -18.34 -8.30 5.12
N TYR A 382 -17.83 -8.57 6.29
CA TYR A 382 -18.10 -9.80 7.05
C TYR A 382 -19.42 -9.77 7.84
N ASP A 383 -20.25 -8.72 7.69
CA ASP A 383 -21.57 -8.56 8.31
C ASP A 383 -22.66 -8.86 7.28
N ARG A 384 -23.54 -9.81 7.57
CA ARG A 384 -24.65 -10.19 6.72
C ARG A 384 -25.53 -8.99 6.32
N ALA A 385 -25.83 -8.09 7.26
CA ALA A 385 -26.67 -6.92 6.96
C ALA A 385 -25.98 -5.96 5.98
N PHE A 386 -24.64 -5.87 6.02
CA PHE A 386 -23.88 -5.12 5.01
C PHE A 386 -24.01 -5.79 3.65
N LEU A 387 -23.81 -7.09 3.54
CA LEU A 387 -23.89 -7.83 2.28
C LEU A 387 -25.29 -7.74 1.67
N GLU A 388 -26.37 -7.83 2.46
CA GLU A 388 -27.75 -7.67 1.97
C GLU A 388 -27.99 -6.29 1.34
N VAL A 389 -27.40 -5.21 1.89
CA VAL A 389 -27.52 -3.86 1.34
C VAL A 389 -26.56 -3.63 0.17
N PHE A 390 -25.33 -4.13 0.28
CA PHE A 390 -24.27 -3.96 -0.71
C PHE A 390 -24.57 -4.72 -2.00
N LEU A 391 -25.12 -5.93 -1.91
CA LEU A 391 -25.45 -6.79 -3.04
C LEU A 391 -26.84 -6.53 -3.64
N ARG A 392 -27.66 -5.67 -3.00
CA ARG A 392 -28.92 -5.15 -3.57
C ARG A 392 -28.84 -3.63 -3.70
N PRO A 393 -27.94 -3.11 -4.52
CA PRO A 393 -27.71 -1.68 -4.55
C PRO A 393 -28.93 -0.95 -5.11
N ARG A 394 -29.63 -0.22 -4.26
CA ARG A 394 -30.65 0.74 -4.68
C ARG A 394 -29.99 2.10 -4.83
N ASN A 395 -30.14 2.70 -6.02
CA ASN A 395 -29.55 4.04 -6.25
C ASN A 395 -30.37 5.15 -5.60
N VAL A 396 -30.67 4.99 -4.31
CA VAL A 396 -31.34 6.03 -3.51
C VAL A 396 -30.28 7.03 -3.07
N LEU A 397 -30.52 8.32 -3.33
CA LEU A 397 -29.66 9.43 -2.90
C LEU A 397 -28.17 9.27 -3.31
N GLY A 398 -27.89 8.63 -4.45
CA GLY A 398 -26.52 8.47 -4.94
C GLY A 398 -25.66 7.46 -4.16
N MET A 399 -26.27 6.47 -3.49
CA MET A 399 -25.53 5.46 -2.72
C MET A 399 -24.63 4.59 -3.62
N VAL A 400 -25.12 4.18 -4.80
CA VAL A 400 -24.30 3.38 -5.73
C VAL A 400 -23.06 4.14 -6.18
N PRO A 401 -23.14 5.39 -6.68
CA PRO A 401 -21.95 6.19 -6.97
C PRO A 401 -21.03 6.41 -5.76
N ALA A 402 -21.57 6.50 -4.55
CA ALA A 402 -20.77 6.68 -3.34
C ALA A 402 -19.94 5.43 -3.01
N VAL A 403 -20.54 4.25 -3.09
CA VAL A 403 -19.87 2.95 -2.93
C VAL A 403 -18.85 2.77 -4.04
N THR A 404 -19.23 2.93 -5.31
CA THR A 404 -18.31 2.83 -6.46
C THR A 404 -17.14 3.81 -6.31
N GLY A 405 -17.39 5.01 -5.77
CA GLY A 405 -16.34 5.98 -5.53
C GLY A 405 -15.28 5.51 -4.55
N VAL A 406 -15.66 4.80 -3.49
CA VAL A 406 -14.70 4.16 -2.58
C VAL A 406 -13.93 3.05 -3.30
N LEU A 407 -14.64 2.17 -4.03
CA LEU A 407 -14.04 1.08 -4.81
C LEU A 407 -13.09 1.60 -5.91
N ALA A 408 -13.29 2.82 -6.38
CA ALA A 408 -12.44 3.49 -7.37
C ALA A 408 -11.22 4.23 -6.76
N GLY A 409 -11.11 4.29 -5.43
CA GLY A 409 -10.02 4.98 -4.74
C GLY A 409 -10.34 6.40 -4.26
N GLY A 410 -11.61 6.79 -4.24
CA GLY A 410 -12.08 8.11 -3.77
C GLY A 410 -11.99 8.30 -2.26
N SER A 411 -10.84 8.07 -1.63
CA SER A 411 -10.70 8.06 -0.17
C SER A 411 -9.89 9.23 0.40
N PHE A 412 -8.80 9.65 -0.24
CA PHE A 412 -7.91 10.71 0.25
C PHE A 412 -8.44 12.14 0.02
N GLY A 413 -9.73 12.35 0.20
CA GLY A 413 -10.36 13.67 0.03
C GLY A 413 -10.91 13.93 -1.37
N SER A 414 -10.73 13.01 -2.32
CA SER A 414 -11.22 13.11 -3.70
C SER A 414 -12.73 12.85 -3.83
N LEU A 415 -13.35 12.22 -2.82
CA LEU A 415 -14.80 11.98 -2.86
C LEU A 415 -15.58 13.28 -2.59
N PRO A 416 -16.45 13.71 -3.52
CA PRO A 416 -17.29 14.90 -3.35
C PRO A 416 -18.15 14.88 -2.09
N LYS A 417 -18.48 16.06 -1.54
CA LYS A 417 -19.24 16.17 -0.28
C LYS A 417 -20.57 15.44 -0.33
N HIS A 418 -21.33 15.55 -1.44
CA HIS A 418 -22.61 14.87 -1.59
C HIS A 418 -22.45 13.34 -1.58
N LEU A 419 -21.40 12.78 -2.20
CA LEU A 419 -21.14 11.33 -2.16
C LEU A 419 -20.68 10.87 -0.77
N ARG A 420 -19.99 11.71 0.00
CA ARG A 420 -19.67 11.40 1.42
C ARG A 420 -20.93 11.34 2.28
N LEU A 421 -21.91 12.21 2.01
CA LEU A 421 -23.22 12.17 2.67
C LEU A 421 -24.00 10.91 2.28
N SER A 422 -24.00 10.57 0.98
CA SER A 422 -24.63 9.34 0.47
C SER A 422 -23.99 8.08 1.08
N LEU A 423 -22.66 8.08 1.25
CA LEU A 423 -21.95 7.01 1.93
C LEU A 423 -22.31 6.89 3.41
N TRP A 424 -22.49 8.02 4.10
CA TRP A 424 -23.00 8.02 5.46
C TRP A 424 -24.41 7.41 5.51
N GLY A 425 -25.31 7.84 4.59
CA GLY A 425 -26.66 7.28 4.43
C GLY A 425 -26.66 5.78 4.19
N PHE A 426 -25.78 5.28 3.32
CA PHE A 426 -25.58 3.85 3.08
C PHE A 426 -25.33 3.08 4.39
N PHE A 427 -24.43 3.57 5.23
CA PHE A 427 -24.17 2.91 6.52
C PHE A 427 -25.29 3.06 7.54
N GLN A 428 -26.18 4.10 7.43
CA GLN A 428 -27.40 4.14 8.26
C GLN A 428 -28.38 3.05 7.83
N VAL A 429 -28.52 2.79 6.52
CA VAL A 429 -29.35 1.69 6.01
C VAL A 429 -28.80 0.35 6.49
N VAL A 430 -27.49 0.11 6.45
CA VAL A 430 -26.86 -1.10 7.00
C VAL A 430 -27.19 -1.27 8.49
N ARG A 431 -27.09 -0.19 9.29
CA ARG A 431 -27.43 -0.24 10.74
C ARG A 431 -28.91 -0.59 10.95
N PHE A 432 -29.79 -0.01 10.17
CA PHE A 432 -31.23 -0.29 10.25
C PHE A 432 -31.54 -1.74 9.85
N THR A 433 -30.94 -2.24 8.77
CA THR A 433 -31.05 -3.64 8.33
C THR A 433 -30.57 -4.60 9.42
N ARG A 434 -29.43 -4.30 10.06
CA ARG A 434 -28.92 -5.09 11.19
C ARG A 434 -29.91 -5.13 12.36
N TRP A 435 -30.53 -4.00 12.69
CA TRP A 435 -31.56 -3.93 13.73
C TRP A 435 -32.82 -4.74 13.38
N LEU A 436 -33.29 -4.69 12.12
CA LEU A 436 -34.42 -5.49 11.63
C LEU A 436 -34.09 -7.00 11.69
N ASN A 437 -32.92 -7.41 11.26
CA ASN A 437 -32.48 -8.81 11.27
C ASN A 437 -32.47 -9.37 12.70
N ARG A 438 -31.96 -8.58 13.67
CA ARG A 438 -32.00 -8.97 15.10
C ARG A 438 -33.45 -9.15 15.59
N ARG A 439 -34.36 -8.27 15.24
CA ARG A 439 -35.79 -8.37 15.64
C ARG A 439 -36.49 -9.58 15.01
N ARG A 440 -36.07 -10.01 13.82
CA ARG A 440 -36.61 -11.17 13.12
C ARG A 440 -35.98 -12.48 13.55
N GLY A 441 -35.09 -12.51 14.53
CA GLY A 441 -34.38 -13.69 14.99
C GLY A 441 -33.43 -14.26 13.93
N VAL A 442 -33.06 -13.48 12.91
CA VAL A 442 -32.05 -13.89 11.94
C VAL A 442 -30.72 -13.95 12.70
N VAL A 443 -30.15 -15.14 12.78
CA VAL A 443 -28.84 -15.34 13.40
C VAL A 443 -27.82 -14.53 12.60
N LEU A 444 -27.32 -13.47 13.24
CA LEU A 444 -26.27 -12.62 12.68
C LEU A 444 -24.93 -13.27 13.05
N GLU A 445 -24.67 -14.45 12.49
CA GLU A 445 -23.32 -14.99 12.56
C GLU A 445 -22.38 -14.00 11.90
N SER A 446 -21.48 -13.46 12.71
CA SER A 446 -20.38 -12.67 12.18
C SER A 446 -19.52 -13.62 11.34
N ARG A 447 -19.50 -13.41 10.02
CA ARG A 447 -18.60 -14.15 9.13
C ARG A 447 -17.11 -13.83 9.42
N LEU A 448 -16.81 -13.04 10.46
CA LEU A 448 -15.45 -12.87 10.99
C LEU A 448 -14.94 -14.14 11.70
N ASP A 449 -15.85 -15.02 12.11
CA ASP A 449 -15.49 -16.26 12.79
C ASP A 449 -15.21 -17.44 11.82
N TRP A 450 -15.25 -17.17 10.52
CA TRP A 450 -14.86 -18.10 9.46
C TRP A 450 -13.36 -18.20 9.27
#